data_c381248cc265b92eaa926ad5e8b09bae
#
_entry.id   c381248cc265b92eaa926ad5e8b09bae
#
_cell.length_a   1.000
_cell.length_b   1.000
_cell.length_c   1.000
_cell.angle_alpha   90.00
_cell.angle_beta   90.00
_cell.angle_gamma   90.00
#
_symmetry.space_group_name_H-M   'P 1'
#
loop_
_entity.id
_entity.type
_entity.pdbx_description
1 polymer ?
#
loop_
_entity_poly.entity_id
_entity_poly.type
_entity_poly.pdbx_seq_one_letter_code
_entity_poly.pdbx_strand_id
1 'polypeptide(L)'
;MAGFKILFDLPWIDAFFYTVTTITTVGYEAPPQISPEGKLFVSMFLLGGIGVAGYAIANLTQHVLVRRVLMALGKRRDHAVNDLRNHWIVCGFGRVGQSIAEMLAREEAPFVVLEKDEDLCDICRQSKWHVVRGDAREESTLDAAGIGRAKGLIVCLDNDANNVYVVLSARAANAALHIVVRANENQSVNVLYRAGADKVLNPLLAAAAAMTRAALHPAVADFLELINISKKIDLHMDALTLSADSPGDDGWELVPPDLGDRVVGPTGPSLPADALRRTDCPVAPELFRLAG
;
A
#
# COMPACT_ATOMS: atom_id res chain seq x y z
N MET A 1 15.91 -40.10 28.22
CA MET A 1 17.23 -40.45 28.74
C MET A 1 17.26 -40.76 30.23
N ALA A 2 16.86 -39.85 31.14
CA ALA A 2 16.82 -40.11 32.58
C ALA A 2 15.94 -41.31 32.96
N GLY A 3 14.75 -41.47 32.35
CA GLY A 3 13.87 -42.60 32.59
C GLY A 3 14.49 -43.96 32.25
N PHE A 4 15.20 -44.08 31.16
CA PHE A 4 15.93 -45.32 30.82
C PHE A 4 17.02 -45.65 31.83
N LYS A 5 17.73 -44.64 32.33
CA LYS A 5 18.74 -44.86 33.37
C LYS A 5 18.14 -45.36 34.69
N ILE A 6 17.07 -44.72 35.16
CA ILE A 6 16.48 -45.00 36.48
C ILE A 6 15.73 -46.35 36.50
N LEU A 7 14.91 -46.62 35.42
CA LEU A 7 14.07 -47.82 35.36
C LEU A 7 14.83 -49.10 34.98
N PHE A 8 15.95 -48.97 34.26
CA PHE A 8 16.72 -50.12 33.78
C PHE A 8 18.12 -50.21 34.38
N ASP A 9 18.45 -49.32 35.33
CA ASP A 9 19.77 -49.23 35.98
C ASP A 9 20.98 -49.24 34.99
N LEU A 10 20.80 -48.54 33.87
CA LEU A 10 21.76 -48.53 32.79
C LEU A 10 22.84 -47.43 32.99
N PRO A 11 24.08 -47.67 32.54
CA PRO A 11 25.07 -46.61 32.35
C PRO A 11 24.49 -45.48 31.47
N TRP A 12 24.98 -44.23 31.67
CA TRP A 12 24.49 -43.08 30.92
C TRP A 12 24.62 -43.24 29.40
N ILE A 13 25.67 -43.92 28.93
CA ILE A 13 25.91 -44.11 27.50
C ILE A 13 24.90 -45.09 26.89
N ASP A 14 24.55 -46.16 27.61
CA ASP A 14 23.53 -47.12 27.17
C ASP A 14 22.14 -46.52 27.21
N ALA A 15 21.82 -45.75 28.28
CA ALA A 15 20.56 -45.04 28.38
C ALA A 15 20.39 -44.01 27.23
N PHE A 16 21.47 -43.35 26.82
CA PHE A 16 21.49 -42.45 25.64
C PHE A 16 21.26 -43.27 24.38
N PHE A 17 21.99 -44.35 24.17
CA PHE A 17 21.87 -45.20 22.99
C PHE A 17 20.44 -45.74 22.83
N TYR A 18 19.86 -46.31 23.87
CA TYR A 18 18.47 -46.76 23.83
C TYR A 18 17.45 -45.64 23.58
N THR A 19 17.67 -44.49 24.19
CA THR A 19 16.81 -43.31 23.92
C THR A 19 16.85 -42.92 22.45
N VAL A 20 18.03 -42.84 21.87
CA VAL A 20 18.18 -42.43 20.46
C VAL A 20 17.62 -43.49 19.51
N THR A 21 17.95 -44.76 19.72
CA THR A 21 17.46 -45.84 18.86
C THR A 21 15.94 -46.03 18.94
N THR A 22 15.33 -45.71 20.08
CA THR A 22 13.91 -45.72 20.27
C THR A 22 13.22 -44.54 19.57
N ILE A 23 13.74 -43.30 19.73
CA ILE A 23 13.17 -42.11 19.09
C ILE A 23 13.33 -42.17 17.56
N THR A 24 14.46 -42.67 17.08
CA THR A 24 14.71 -42.80 15.63
C THR A 24 13.98 -44.00 15.01
N THR A 25 13.21 -44.73 15.78
CA THR A 25 12.43 -45.96 15.36
C THR A 25 13.30 -47.07 14.78
N VAL A 26 14.60 -47.06 15.07
CA VAL A 26 15.54 -48.11 14.62
C VAL A 26 15.38 -49.38 15.37
N GLY A 27 15.08 -49.28 16.71
CA GLY A 27 14.70 -50.43 17.57
C GLY A 27 15.75 -51.53 17.61
N TYR A 28 17.05 -51.19 17.81
CA TYR A 28 18.17 -52.13 17.61
C TYR A 28 18.17 -53.34 18.55
N GLU A 29 17.89 -53.17 19.82
CA GLU A 29 17.71 -54.24 20.80
C GLU A 29 16.94 -53.74 22.03
N ALA A 30 16.16 -54.65 22.65
CA ALA A 30 15.50 -54.32 23.90
C ALA A 30 16.50 -54.48 25.06
N PRO A 31 16.45 -53.64 26.11
CA PRO A 31 17.27 -53.85 27.30
C PRO A 31 17.03 -55.23 27.89
N PRO A 32 18.09 -55.94 28.39
CA PRO A 32 17.94 -57.22 29.03
C PRO A 32 17.11 -57.04 30.32
N GLN A 33 16.07 -57.89 30.52
CA GLN A 33 15.19 -57.92 31.69
C GLN A 33 14.29 -56.66 31.84
N ILE A 34 13.32 -56.50 30.97
CA ILE A 34 12.34 -55.42 31.07
C ILE A 34 11.25 -55.81 32.09
N SER A 35 11.18 -55.05 33.20
CA SER A 35 10.08 -55.17 34.16
C SER A 35 8.74 -54.74 33.52
N PRO A 36 7.56 -55.17 34.08
CA PRO A 36 6.26 -54.70 33.60
C PRO A 36 6.13 -53.17 33.59
N GLU A 37 6.68 -52.50 34.58
CA GLU A 37 6.72 -51.02 34.67
C GLU A 37 7.58 -50.40 33.60
N GLY A 38 8.73 -51.03 33.30
CA GLY A 38 9.62 -50.64 32.20
C GLY A 38 8.94 -50.75 30.84
N LYS A 39 8.14 -51.83 30.62
CA LYS A 39 7.34 -51.96 29.37
C LYS A 39 6.31 -50.86 29.24
N LEU A 40 5.61 -50.51 30.34
CA LEU A 40 4.65 -49.41 30.31
C LEU A 40 5.31 -48.07 30.02
N PHE A 41 6.45 -47.80 30.67
CA PHE A 41 7.22 -46.56 30.42
C PHE A 41 7.66 -46.46 28.96
N VAL A 42 8.27 -47.51 28.39
CA VAL A 42 8.70 -47.51 27.00
C VAL A 42 7.52 -47.31 26.02
N SER A 43 6.38 -47.98 26.32
CA SER A 43 5.18 -47.79 25.49
C SER A 43 4.65 -46.36 25.51
N MET A 44 4.57 -45.71 26.69
CA MET A 44 4.16 -44.31 26.80
C MET A 44 5.17 -43.38 26.16
N PHE A 45 6.46 -43.66 26.31
CA PHE A 45 7.54 -42.87 25.70
C PHE A 45 7.50 -42.95 24.17
N LEU A 46 7.24 -44.14 23.59
CA LEU A 46 7.08 -44.33 22.16
C LEU A 46 5.87 -43.55 21.59
N LEU A 47 4.70 -43.71 22.26
CA LEU A 47 3.49 -42.99 21.84
C LEU A 47 3.67 -41.48 21.89
N GLY A 48 4.27 -40.94 22.96
CA GLY A 48 4.56 -39.52 23.09
C GLY A 48 5.61 -39.04 22.10
N GLY A 49 6.71 -39.80 21.93
CA GLY A 49 7.79 -39.49 21.02
C GLY A 49 7.36 -39.42 19.55
N ILE A 50 6.58 -40.43 19.12
CA ILE A 50 6.03 -40.48 17.76
C ILE A 50 5.03 -39.33 17.56
N GLY A 51 4.20 -39.04 18.56
CA GLY A 51 3.24 -37.93 18.49
C GLY A 51 3.95 -36.56 18.31
N VAL A 52 4.97 -36.27 19.11
CA VAL A 52 5.76 -35.04 19.03
C VAL A 52 6.54 -34.96 17.72
N ALA A 53 7.20 -36.04 17.30
CA ALA A 53 7.93 -36.08 16.05
C ALA A 53 6.99 -35.88 14.85
N GLY A 54 5.86 -36.57 14.84
CA GLY A 54 4.84 -36.42 13.78
C GLY A 54 4.30 -34.99 13.70
N TYR A 55 4.00 -34.39 14.85
CA TYR A 55 3.57 -32.98 14.91
C TYR A 55 4.66 -32.02 14.39
N ALA A 56 5.91 -32.21 14.80
CA ALA A 56 7.01 -31.36 14.34
C ALA A 56 7.24 -31.47 12.82
N ILE A 57 7.19 -32.70 12.27
CA ILE A 57 7.31 -32.94 10.83
C ILE A 57 6.14 -32.31 10.09
N ALA A 58 4.89 -32.51 10.56
CA ALA A 58 3.71 -31.93 9.94
C ALA A 58 3.79 -30.40 9.90
N ASN A 59 4.20 -29.79 11.02
CA ASN A 59 4.33 -28.33 11.13
C ASN A 59 5.45 -27.78 10.21
N LEU A 60 6.60 -28.46 10.17
CA LEU A 60 7.70 -28.10 9.28
C LEU A 60 7.29 -28.24 7.79
N THR A 61 6.59 -29.32 7.47
CA THR A 61 6.10 -29.60 6.11
C THR A 61 5.08 -28.54 5.66
N GLN A 62 4.15 -28.14 6.52
CA GLN A 62 3.21 -27.06 6.22
C GLN A 62 3.93 -25.75 5.90
N HIS A 63 4.90 -25.35 6.73
CA HIS A 63 5.65 -24.10 6.50
C HIS A 63 6.48 -24.11 5.22
N VAL A 64 7.11 -25.24 4.88
CA VAL A 64 7.97 -25.36 3.69
C VAL A 64 7.16 -25.59 2.41
N LEU A 65 6.17 -26.47 2.46
CA LEU A 65 5.40 -26.86 1.26
C LEU A 65 4.45 -25.76 0.82
N VAL A 66 3.74 -25.12 1.76
CA VAL A 66 2.84 -24.00 1.45
C VAL A 66 3.62 -22.86 0.82
N ARG A 67 4.80 -22.50 1.36
CA ARG A 67 5.65 -21.47 0.76
C ARG A 67 6.12 -21.85 -0.65
N ARG A 68 6.52 -23.09 -0.89
CA ARG A 68 6.98 -23.54 -2.22
C ARG A 68 5.85 -23.60 -3.26
N VAL A 69 4.67 -24.04 -2.84
CA VAL A 69 3.48 -24.09 -3.73
C VAL A 69 3.02 -22.68 -4.06
N LEU A 70 2.99 -21.77 -3.08
CA LEU A 70 2.65 -20.35 -3.31
C LEU A 70 3.68 -19.67 -4.22
N MET A 71 4.99 -19.96 -4.06
CA MET A 71 6.03 -19.44 -4.97
C MET A 71 5.87 -20.00 -6.39
N ALA A 72 5.50 -21.27 -6.54
CA ALA A 72 5.26 -21.86 -7.87
C ALA A 72 4.00 -21.29 -8.55
N LEU A 73 2.97 -20.97 -7.77
CA LEU A 73 1.76 -20.29 -8.25
C LEU A 73 2.03 -18.79 -8.52
N GLY A 74 2.92 -18.16 -7.74
CA GLY A 74 3.37 -16.79 -7.95
C GLY A 74 4.05 -16.60 -9.30
N LYS A 75 4.92 -17.52 -9.71
CA LYS A 75 5.58 -17.47 -11.03
C LYS A 75 4.62 -17.42 -12.23
N ARG A 76 3.42 -17.97 -12.12
CA ARG A 76 2.38 -17.84 -13.17
C ARG A 76 1.76 -16.43 -13.22
N ARG A 77 1.81 -15.67 -12.13
CA ARG A 77 1.31 -14.28 -12.07
C ARG A 77 2.34 -13.25 -12.51
N ASP A 78 3.63 -13.56 -12.41
CA ASP A 78 4.69 -12.70 -12.94
C ASP A 78 4.55 -12.54 -14.48
N HIS A 79 4.03 -13.55 -15.18
CA HIS A 79 3.68 -13.41 -16.60
C HIS A 79 2.56 -12.39 -16.84
N ALA A 80 1.60 -12.28 -15.95
CA ALA A 80 0.51 -11.31 -16.08
C ALA A 80 0.98 -9.85 -15.90
N VAL A 81 2.04 -9.60 -15.11
CA VAL A 81 2.66 -8.28 -15.00
C VAL A 81 3.40 -7.90 -16.29
N ASN A 82 3.98 -8.87 -16.98
CA ASN A 82 4.69 -8.63 -18.24
C ASN A 82 3.77 -8.12 -19.36
N ASP A 83 2.48 -8.44 -19.31
CA ASP A 83 1.47 -8.00 -20.28
C ASP A 83 0.90 -6.60 -19.96
N LEU A 84 1.11 -6.10 -18.73
CA LEU A 84 0.63 -4.77 -18.33
C LEU A 84 1.35 -3.67 -19.12
N ARG A 85 0.56 -2.74 -19.63
CA ARG A 85 1.00 -1.55 -20.32
C ARG A 85 0.21 -0.35 -19.79
N ASN A 86 0.82 0.82 -19.81
CA ASN A 86 0.15 2.06 -19.38
C ASN A 86 -0.47 1.95 -17.98
N HIS A 87 0.18 1.21 -17.09
CA HIS A 87 -0.25 0.92 -15.73
C HIS A 87 0.48 1.78 -14.71
N TRP A 88 -0.06 1.82 -13.50
CA TRP A 88 0.58 2.45 -12.35
C TRP A 88 1.44 1.44 -11.58
N ILE A 89 2.56 1.89 -11.05
CA ILE A 89 3.39 1.12 -10.12
C ILE A 89 3.27 1.77 -8.74
N VAL A 90 2.88 0.98 -7.73
CA VAL A 90 2.78 1.44 -6.34
C VAL A 90 3.92 0.83 -5.53
N CYS A 91 4.92 1.65 -5.16
CA CYS A 91 6.06 1.22 -4.37
C CYS A 91 5.79 1.36 -2.88
N GLY A 92 5.73 0.22 -2.19
CA GLY A 92 5.40 0.10 -0.77
C GLY A 92 3.90 -0.13 -0.56
N PHE A 93 3.57 -1.19 0.19
CA PHE A 93 2.20 -1.58 0.49
C PHE A 93 1.86 -1.45 1.98
N GLY A 94 2.43 -0.43 2.63
CA GLY A 94 2.04 0.01 3.96
C GLY A 94 0.66 0.69 3.94
N ARG A 95 0.27 1.33 5.04
CA ARG A 95 -1.06 1.98 5.19
C ARG A 95 -1.46 2.89 4.02
N VAL A 96 -0.54 3.73 3.58
CA VAL A 96 -0.81 4.66 2.45
C VAL A 96 -0.90 3.90 1.13
N GLY A 97 0.03 2.95 0.89
CA GLY A 97 0.02 2.15 -0.34
C GLY A 97 -1.21 1.28 -0.49
N GLN A 98 -1.72 0.71 0.60
CA GLN A 98 -2.99 -0.04 0.62
C GLN A 98 -4.16 0.85 0.20
N SER A 99 -4.30 2.02 0.81
CA SER A 99 -5.37 2.97 0.45
C SER A 99 -5.27 3.41 -1.02
N ILE A 100 -4.05 3.65 -1.53
CA ILE A 100 -3.84 4.01 -2.94
C ILE A 100 -4.26 2.84 -3.86
N ALA A 101 -3.83 1.61 -3.56
CA ALA A 101 -4.19 0.44 -4.35
C ALA A 101 -5.71 0.20 -4.38
N GLU A 102 -6.39 0.36 -3.25
CA GLU A 102 -7.85 0.28 -3.18
C GLU A 102 -8.54 1.35 -4.04
N MET A 103 -8.03 2.60 -4.03
CA MET A 103 -8.56 3.67 -4.85
C MET A 103 -8.33 3.39 -6.34
N LEU A 104 -7.12 2.96 -6.74
CA LEU A 104 -6.84 2.58 -8.12
C LEU A 104 -7.72 1.42 -8.58
N ALA A 105 -7.98 0.44 -7.72
CA ALA A 105 -8.87 -0.67 -8.03
C ALA A 105 -10.33 -0.22 -8.21
N ARG A 106 -10.83 0.72 -7.43
CA ARG A 106 -12.18 1.31 -7.58
C ARG A 106 -12.33 2.10 -8.88
N GLU A 107 -11.26 2.77 -9.31
CA GLU A 107 -11.22 3.51 -10.58
C GLU A 107 -10.93 2.59 -11.79
N GLU A 108 -10.82 1.27 -11.57
CA GLU A 108 -10.46 0.27 -12.60
C GLU A 108 -9.14 0.59 -13.33
N ALA A 109 -8.27 1.37 -12.69
CA ALA A 109 -6.98 1.72 -13.23
C ALA A 109 -6.01 0.53 -13.13
N PRO A 110 -5.33 0.10 -14.20
CA PRO A 110 -4.39 -0.99 -14.12
C PRO A 110 -3.17 -0.61 -13.27
N PHE A 111 -2.81 -1.46 -12.30
CA PHE A 111 -1.66 -1.22 -11.45
C PHE A 111 -0.96 -2.51 -11.01
N VAL A 112 0.28 -2.35 -10.56
CA VAL A 112 1.10 -3.38 -9.91
C VAL A 112 1.69 -2.82 -8.62
N VAL A 113 1.72 -3.63 -7.59
CA VAL A 113 2.33 -3.29 -6.29
C VAL A 113 3.74 -3.84 -6.23
N LEU A 114 4.70 -3.03 -5.75
CA LEU A 114 6.04 -3.47 -5.34
C LEU A 114 6.10 -3.51 -3.82
N GLU A 115 6.33 -4.69 -3.25
CA GLU A 115 6.43 -4.86 -1.81
C GLU A 115 7.47 -5.94 -1.48
N LYS A 116 8.27 -5.70 -0.43
CA LYS A 116 9.31 -6.64 0.01
C LYS A 116 8.80 -7.66 1.02
N ASP A 117 7.79 -7.29 1.81
CA ASP A 117 7.21 -8.12 2.86
C ASP A 117 6.26 -9.16 2.25
N GLU A 118 6.49 -10.43 2.58
CA GLU A 118 5.71 -11.56 2.04
C GLU A 118 4.26 -11.52 2.51
N ASP A 119 4.02 -11.18 3.77
CA ASP A 119 2.67 -11.18 4.33
C ASP A 119 1.82 -10.10 3.67
N LEU A 120 2.42 -8.94 3.38
CA LEU A 120 1.75 -7.87 2.62
C LEU A 120 1.56 -8.25 1.14
N CYS A 121 2.50 -8.96 0.53
CA CYS A 121 2.32 -9.50 -0.82
C CYS A 121 1.17 -10.50 -0.87
N ASP A 122 0.97 -11.31 0.17
CA ASP A 122 -0.14 -12.26 0.23
C ASP A 122 -1.50 -11.57 0.32
N ILE A 123 -1.59 -10.43 0.99
CA ILE A 123 -2.81 -9.60 1.00
C ILE A 123 -3.13 -9.11 -0.42
N CYS A 124 -2.13 -8.63 -1.17
CA CYS A 124 -2.31 -8.25 -2.57
C CYS A 124 -2.82 -9.42 -3.43
N ARG A 125 -2.24 -10.62 -3.24
CA ARG A 125 -2.62 -11.83 -3.97
C ARG A 125 -4.05 -12.26 -3.66
N GLN A 126 -4.48 -12.17 -2.40
CA GLN A 126 -5.86 -12.46 -1.99
C GLN A 126 -6.86 -11.50 -2.61
N SER A 127 -6.50 -10.23 -2.73
CA SER A 127 -7.28 -9.20 -3.41
C SER A 127 -7.24 -9.32 -4.94
N LYS A 128 -6.52 -10.33 -5.50
CA LYS A 128 -6.32 -10.56 -6.94
C LYS A 128 -5.56 -9.43 -7.64
N TRP A 129 -4.83 -8.60 -6.93
CA TRP A 129 -4.00 -7.53 -7.49
C TRP A 129 -2.66 -8.08 -7.98
N HIS A 130 -2.07 -7.41 -8.95
CA HIS A 130 -0.73 -7.72 -9.41
C HIS A 130 0.28 -7.25 -8.37
N VAL A 131 1.21 -8.14 -8.01
CA VAL A 131 2.28 -7.80 -7.05
C VAL A 131 3.60 -8.39 -7.51
N VAL A 132 4.64 -7.59 -7.44
CA VAL A 132 6.04 -8.01 -7.59
C VAL A 132 6.69 -7.94 -6.22
N ARG A 133 7.17 -9.06 -5.73
CA ARG A 133 7.92 -9.11 -4.48
C ARG A 133 9.35 -8.70 -4.71
N GLY A 134 9.81 -7.66 -4.03
CA GLY A 134 11.19 -7.20 -4.09
C GLY A 134 11.39 -5.85 -3.42
N ASP A 135 12.63 -5.45 -3.33
CA ASP A 135 12.98 -4.12 -2.85
C ASP A 135 12.85 -3.13 -4.01
N ALA A 136 12.02 -2.10 -3.87
CA ALA A 136 11.83 -1.08 -4.89
C ALA A 136 13.11 -0.28 -5.22
N ARG A 137 14.16 -0.40 -4.39
CA ARG A 137 15.48 0.19 -4.66
C ARG A 137 16.31 -0.61 -5.67
N GLU A 138 15.93 -1.85 -5.95
CA GLU A 138 16.62 -2.69 -6.93
C GLU A 138 16.04 -2.43 -8.33
N GLU A 139 16.93 -2.12 -9.30
CA GLU A 139 16.52 -1.91 -10.69
C GLU A 139 15.79 -3.12 -11.26
N SER A 140 16.26 -4.32 -10.93
CA SER A 140 15.61 -5.58 -11.34
C SER A 140 14.15 -5.68 -10.88
N THR A 141 13.82 -5.12 -9.71
CA THR A 141 12.45 -5.09 -9.17
C THR A 141 11.59 -4.08 -9.92
N LEU A 142 12.14 -2.90 -10.24
CA LEU A 142 11.45 -1.90 -11.06
C LEU A 142 11.22 -2.40 -12.49
N ASP A 143 12.19 -3.10 -13.07
CA ASP A 143 12.08 -3.72 -14.39
C ASP A 143 11.01 -4.83 -14.41
N ALA A 144 11.01 -5.69 -13.38
CA ALA A 144 9.98 -6.73 -13.21
C ALA A 144 8.57 -6.13 -13.10
N ALA A 145 8.43 -4.94 -12.51
CA ALA A 145 7.17 -4.19 -12.48
C ALA A 145 6.86 -3.48 -13.81
N GLY A 146 7.77 -3.48 -14.75
CA GLY A 146 7.57 -2.88 -16.08
C GLY A 146 7.70 -1.37 -16.11
N ILE A 147 8.68 -0.79 -15.41
CA ILE A 147 8.89 0.66 -15.31
C ILE A 147 8.98 1.35 -16.67
N GLY A 148 9.63 0.73 -17.68
CA GLY A 148 9.78 1.28 -19.02
C GLY A 148 8.49 1.40 -19.83
N ARG A 149 7.40 0.72 -19.41
CA ARG A 149 6.09 0.72 -20.07
C ARG A 149 4.95 1.18 -19.16
N ALA A 150 5.28 1.61 -17.95
CA ALA A 150 4.33 2.16 -16.99
C ALA A 150 3.91 3.59 -17.38
N LYS A 151 2.69 3.97 -17.01
CA LYS A 151 2.17 5.33 -17.10
C LYS A 151 2.73 6.21 -15.99
N GLY A 152 2.85 5.65 -14.79
CA GLY A 152 3.31 6.40 -13.64
C GLY A 152 3.74 5.52 -12.48
N LEU A 153 4.39 6.16 -11.53
CA LEU A 153 4.94 5.56 -10.33
C LEU A 153 4.46 6.34 -9.10
N ILE A 154 3.96 5.63 -8.12
CA ILE A 154 3.59 6.19 -6.81
C ILE A 154 4.51 5.59 -5.77
N VAL A 155 5.38 6.43 -5.17
CA VAL A 155 6.35 5.98 -4.16
C VAL A 155 5.85 6.37 -2.78
N CYS A 156 5.64 5.37 -1.92
CA CYS A 156 5.07 5.58 -0.58
C CYS A 156 5.79 4.76 0.51
N LEU A 157 7.12 4.64 0.40
CA LEU A 157 7.94 3.98 1.41
C LEU A 157 7.97 4.81 2.72
N ASP A 158 8.37 4.17 3.80
CA ASP A 158 8.42 4.75 5.14
C ASP A 158 9.65 5.65 5.38
N ASN A 159 10.64 5.62 4.49
CA ASN A 159 11.88 6.37 4.62
C ASN A 159 12.13 7.26 3.39
N ASP A 160 12.34 8.56 3.61
CA ASP A 160 12.50 9.54 2.54
C ASP A 160 13.78 9.37 1.74
N ALA A 161 14.87 8.89 2.35
CA ALA A 161 16.09 8.58 1.60
C ALA A 161 15.86 7.43 0.59
N ASN A 162 15.06 6.43 0.98
CA ASN A 162 14.65 5.36 0.08
C ASN A 162 13.73 5.90 -1.03
N ASN A 163 12.81 6.81 -0.69
CA ASN A 163 11.94 7.46 -1.67
C ASN A 163 12.76 8.23 -2.71
N VAL A 164 13.76 9.01 -2.27
CA VAL A 164 14.69 9.74 -3.17
C VAL A 164 15.41 8.77 -4.11
N TYR A 165 15.94 7.67 -3.57
CA TYR A 165 16.66 6.68 -4.37
C TYR A 165 15.76 6.06 -5.46
N VAL A 166 14.55 5.64 -5.07
CA VAL A 166 13.57 5.06 -6.02
C VAL A 166 13.18 6.07 -7.10
N VAL A 167 12.96 7.34 -6.74
CA VAL A 167 12.64 8.40 -7.70
C VAL A 167 13.77 8.60 -8.72
N LEU A 168 15.02 8.65 -8.25
CA LEU A 168 16.20 8.79 -9.13
C LEU A 168 16.33 7.60 -10.10
N SER A 169 16.23 6.37 -9.58
CA SER A 169 16.31 5.15 -10.39
C SER A 169 15.16 5.07 -11.40
N ALA A 170 13.95 5.39 -10.97
CA ALA A 170 12.78 5.40 -11.85
C ALA A 170 12.88 6.43 -12.97
N ARG A 171 13.35 7.66 -12.67
CA ARG A 171 13.55 8.72 -13.66
C ARG A 171 14.64 8.37 -14.65
N ALA A 172 15.71 7.69 -14.19
CA ALA A 172 16.78 7.20 -15.07
C ALA A 172 16.26 6.08 -16.00
N ALA A 173 15.41 5.18 -15.50
CA ALA A 173 14.83 4.10 -16.28
C ALA A 173 13.77 4.58 -17.29
N ASN A 174 12.99 5.61 -16.94
CA ASN A 174 11.95 6.16 -17.80
C ASN A 174 11.79 7.67 -17.57
N ALA A 175 12.36 8.45 -18.47
CA ALA A 175 12.34 9.92 -18.39
C ALA A 175 10.92 10.52 -18.50
N ALA A 176 9.98 9.84 -19.15
CA ALA A 176 8.60 10.30 -19.35
C ALA A 176 7.61 9.84 -18.25
N LEU A 177 8.10 9.09 -17.27
CA LEU A 177 7.26 8.52 -16.21
C LEU A 177 6.66 9.61 -15.32
N HIS A 178 5.35 9.56 -15.05
CA HIS A 178 4.74 10.46 -14.07
C HIS A 178 4.99 9.94 -12.66
N ILE A 179 5.78 10.66 -11.86
CA ILE A 179 6.23 10.22 -10.53
C ILE A 179 5.55 11.05 -9.44
N VAL A 180 4.71 10.37 -8.66
CA VAL A 180 4.11 10.92 -7.45
C VAL A 180 4.79 10.28 -6.24
N VAL A 181 5.24 11.07 -5.28
CA VAL A 181 5.98 10.54 -4.14
C VAL A 181 5.49 11.10 -2.82
N ARG A 182 5.45 10.24 -1.81
CA ARG A 182 5.18 10.62 -0.44
C ARG A 182 6.44 11.16 0.21
N ALA A 183 6.36 12.36 0.80
CA ALA A 183 7.32 12.85 1.77
C ALA A 183 6.84 12.52 3.19
N ASN A 184 7.69 11.94 4.01
CA ASN A 184 7.42 11.73 5.43
C ASN A 184 7.74 13.00 6.22
N GLU A 185 8.80 13.73 5.83
CA GLU A 185 9.24 14.96 6.44
C GLU A 185 9.14 16.14 5.46
N ASN A 186 8.78 17.31 5.99
CA ASN A 186 8.59 18.51 5.18
C ASN A 186 9.90 18.97 4.49
N GLN A 187 11.05 18.78 5.15
CA GLN A 187 12.37 19.10 4.61
C GLN A 187 12.75 18.25 3.38
N SER A 188 12.19 17.05 3.26
CA SER A 188 12.45 16.14 2.13
C SER A 188 11.73 16.55 0.85
N VAL A 189 10.70 17.39 0.92
CA VAL A 189 9.87 17.80 -0.23
C VAL A 189 10.73 18.36 -1.37
N ASN A 190 11.59 19.35 -1.08
CA ASN A 190 12.45 19.97 -2.09
C ASN A 190 13.50 19.00 -2.66
N VAL A 191 13.95 18.03 -1.84
CA VAL A 191 14.92 17.02 -2.29
C VAL A 191 14.26 16.07 -3.27
N LEU A 192 13.03 15.64 -2.99
CA LEU A 192 12.25 14.74 -3.84
C LEU A 192 11.90 15.39 -5.20
N TYR A 193 11.53 16.67 -5.21
CA TYR A 193 11.36 17.41 -6.49
C TYR A 193 12.66 17.46 -7.29
N ARG A 194 13.78 17.76 -6.64
CA ARG A 194 15.11 17.78 -7.32
C ARG A 194 15.55 16.40 -7.79
N ALA A 195 15.11 15.33 -7.12
CA ALA A 195 15.34 13.95 -7.56
C ALA A 195 14.55 13.59 -8.83
N GLY A 196 13.57 14.40 -9.22
CA GLY A 196 12.80 14.22 -10.45
C GLY A 196 11.35 13.77 -10.22
N ALA A 197 10.80 13.96 -9.01
CA ALA A 197 9.37 13.76 -8.77
C ALA A 197 8.55 14.86 -9.43
N ASP A 198 7.42 14.50 -10.08
CA ASP A 198 6.49 15.47 -10.67
C ASP A 198 5.55 16.02 -9.58
N LYS A 199 5.21 15.20 -8.59
CA LYS A 199 4.38 15.63 -7.46
C LYS A 199 4.89 15.02 -6.15
N VAL A 200 5.03 15.88 -5.15
CA VAL A 200 5.40 15.45 -3.78
C VAL A 200 4.25 15.79 -2.84
N LEU A 201 3.82 14.80 -2.06
CA LEU A 201 2.73 14.94 -1.09
C LEU A 201 3.22 14.53 0.30
N ASN A 202 2.94 15.37 1.31
CA ASN A 202 3.08 14.99 2.70
C ASN A 202 1.68 14.72 3.28
N PRO A 203 1.30 13.45 3.48
CA PRO A 203 -0.05 13.09 3.94
C PRO A 203 -0.36 13.67 5.33
N LEU A 204 0.64 13.76 6.21
CA LEU A 204 0.45 14.29 7.55
C LEU A 204 0.08 15.77 7.51
N LEU A 205 0.82 16.57 6.74
CA LEU A 205 0.51 17.99 6.58
C LEU A 205 -0.80 18.22 5.85
N ALA A 206 -1.10 17.43 4.83
CA ALA A 206 -2.37 17.49 4.12
C ALA A 206 -3.55 17.19 5.05
N ALA A 207 -3.44 16.13 5.85
CA ALA A 207 -4.46 15.79 6.85
C ALA A 207 -4.60 16.87 7.92
N ALA A 208 -3.48 17.39 8.46
CA ALA A 208 -3.50 18.48 9.45
C ALA A 208 -4.19 19.73 8.90
N ALA A 209 -3.86 20.14 7.67
CA ALA A 209 -4.51 21.26 7.01
C ALA A 209 -6.01 21.04 6.76
N ALA A 210 -6.42 19.83 6.38
CA ALA A 210 -7.82 19.48 6.22
C ALA A 210 -8.58 19.53 7.56
N MET A 211 -8.01 18.96 8.61
CA MET A 211 -8.59 19.00 9.97
C MET A 211 -8.70 20.43 10.52
N THR A 212 -7.67 21.26 10.29
CA THR A 212 -7.69 22.66 10.71
C THR A 212 -8.79 23.44 9.96
N ARG A 213 -8.93 23.24 8.67
CA ARG A 213 -10.05 23.85 7.90
C ARG A 213 -11.40 23.40 8.40
N ALA A 214 -11.58 22.12 8.64
CA ALA A 214 -12.84 21.59 9.17
C ALA A 214 -13.17 22.16 10.56
N ALA A 215 -12.17 22.40 11.40
CA ALA A 215 -12.36 23.00 12.71
C ALA A 215 -12.68 24.51 12.66
N LEU A 216 -11.97 25.26 11.81
CA LEU A 216 -12.11 26.73 11.76
C LEU A 216 -13.21 27.20 10.79
N HIS A 217 -13.43 26.45 9.72
CA HIS A 217 -14.33 26.81 8.62
C HIS A 217 -15.17 25.59 8.18
N PRO A 218 -16.08 25.07 9.05
CA PRO A 218 -16.81 23.83 8.75
C PRO A 218 -17.61 23.90 7.44
N ALA A 219 -18.28 25.01 7.17
CA ALA A 219 -19.05 25.18 5.93
C ALA A 219 -18.20 25.06 4.65
N VAL A 220 -16.95 25.56 4.69
CA VAL A 220 -16.00 25.42 3.56
C VAL A 220 -15.51 23.98 3.44
N ALA A 221 -15.29 23.30 4.56
CA ALA A 221 -14.88 21.90 4.56
C ALA A 221 -15.98 21.00 3.99
N ASP A 222 -17.23 21.20 4.39
CA ASP A 222 -18.41 20.48 3.87
C ASP A 222 -18.57 20.71 2.38
N PHE A 223 -18.40 21.94 1.91
CA PHE A 223 -18.47 22.27 0.47
C PHE A 223 -17.38 21.55 -0.35
N LEU A 224 -16.13 21.54 0.13
CA LEU A 224 -15.04 20.82 -0.54
C LEU A 224 -15.26 19.31 -0.54
N GLU A 225 -15.88 18.77 0.52
CA GLU A 225 -16.20 17.34 0.60
C GLU A 225 -17.31 16.99 -0.40
N LEU A 226 -18.34 17.83 -0.54
CA LEU A 226 -19.39 17.66 -1.55
C LEU A 226 -18.83 17.65 -2.98
N ILE A 227 -17.87 18.53 -3.29
CA ILE A 227 -17.17 18.54 -4.59
C ILE A 227 -16.41 17.22 -4.83
N ASN A 228 -15.70 16.72 -3.82
CA ASN A 228 -14.93 15.48 -3.93
C ASN A 228 -15.82 14.22 -4.06
N ILE A 229 -17.00 14.23 -3.47
CA ILE A 229 -17.96 13.11 -3.51
C ILE A 229 -18.76 13.11 -4.83
N SER A 230 -19.02 14.28 -5.39
CA SER A 230 -19.82 14.42 -6.61
C SER A 230 -19.02 14.12 -7.87
N LYS A 231 -18.67 12.85 -8.12
CA LYS A 231 -18.06 12.36 -9.38
C LYS A 231 -18.93 12.63 -10.65
N LYS A 232 -20.09 13.24 -10.52
CA LYS A 232 -21.04 13.52 -11.61
C LYS A 232 -21.17 15.01 -11.98
N ILE A 233 -20.49 15.88 -11.27
CA ILE A 233 -20.51 17.32 -11.57
C ILE A 233 -19.15 17.66 -12.15
N ASP A 234 -19.08 17.93 -13.45
CA ASP A 234 -17.92 18.56 -14.11
C ASP A 234 -17.84 20.00 -13.59
N LEU A 235 -17.22 20.17 -12.42
CA LEU A 235 -16.97 21.46 -11.82
C LEU A 235 -15.70 22.03 -12.46
N HIS A 236 -15.84 22.85 -13.49
CA HIS A 236 -14.78 23.73 -13.92
C HIS A 236 -14.72 24.92 -12.97
N MET A 237 -13.67 24.97 -12.14
CA MET A 237 -13.36 26.15 -11.33
C MET A 237 -12.42 27.05 -12.13
N ASP A 238 -12.94 28.12 -12.68
CA ASP A 238 -12.13 29.21 -13.23
C ASP A 238 -11.89 30.24 -12.11
N ALA A 239 -10.63 30.51 -11.84
CA ALA A 239 -10.25 31.54 -10.89
C ALA A 239 -10.26 32.90 -11.58
N LEU A 240 -11.07 33.78 -11.08
CA LEU A 240 -11.20 35.15 -11.57
C LEU A 240 -10.44 36.13 -10.65
N THR A 241 -9.51 37.02 -11.11
CA THR A 241 -8.76 37.99 -10.29
C THR A 241 -9.60 39.28 -10.06
N LEU A 242 -9.94 39.61 -8.81
CA LEU A 242 -10.54 40.88 -8.45
C LEU A 242 -9.48 41.97 -8.41
N SER A 243 -9.68 43.07 -9.14
CA SER A 243 -8.81 44.22 -9.03
C SER A 243 -9.14 45.03 -7.76
N ALA A 244 -8.17 45.89 -7.32
CA ALA A 244 -8.37 46.74 -6.14
C ALA A 244 -9.56 47.72 -6.26
N ASP A 245 -10.09 47.93 -7.45
CA ASP A 245 -11.24 48.81 -7.76
C ASP A 245 -12.55 48.03 -7.91
N SER A 246 -12.57 46.71 -7.62
CA SER A 246 -13.82 45.94 -7.62
C SER A 246 -14.76 46.47 -6.51
N PRO A 247 -16.07 46.65 -6.77
CA PRO A 247 -16.99 47.06 -5.74
C PRO A 247 -16.93 46.07 -4.59
N GLY A 248 -16.75 46.61 -3.41
CA GLY A 248 -16.29 45.97 -2.21
C GLY A 248 -17.01 44.69 -1.80
N ASP A 249 -16.49 44.18 -0.75
CA ASP A 249 -16.70 42.93 0.01
C ASP A 249 -18.16 42.52 0.31
N ASP A 250 -19.15 43.18 -0.23
CA ASP A 250 -20.57 43.04 0.09
C ASP A 250 -21.22 41.97 -0.78
N GLY A 251 -20.78 40.72 -0.56
CA GLY A 251 -21.58 39.53 -0.81
C GLY A 251 -22.04 39.27 -2.25
N TRP A 252 -21.16 38.68 -3.05
CA TRP A 252 -21.59 38.00 -4.27
C TRP A 252 -22.21 36.64 -3.91
N GLU A 253 -23.47 36.44 -4.27
CA GLU A 253 -24.19 35.20 -4.07
C GLU A 253 -24.06 34.33 -5.33
N LEU A 254 -23.57 33.09 -5.16
CA LEU A 254 -23.54 32.10 -6.25
C LEU A 254 -24.95 31.54 -6.46
N VAL A 255 -25.49 31.70 -7.61
CA VAL A 255 -26.80 31.17 -7.98
C VAL A 255 -26.66 29.73 -8.49
N PRO A 256 -27.49 28.78 -8.02
CA PRO A 256 -27.45 27.39 -8.48
C PRO A 256 -27.61 27.26 -10.01
N PRO A 257 -27.05 26.23 -10.62
CA PRO A 257 -26.97 26.05 -12.08
C PRO A 257 -28.32 25.91 -12.82
N ASP A 258 -29.39 25.64 -12.10
CA ASP A 258 -30.73 25.50 -12.62
C ASP A 258 -31.39 26.86 -13.04
N LEU A 259 -30.77 27.99 -12.69
CA LEU A 259 -31.24 29.35 -13.05
C LEU A 259 -30.43 30.02 -14.19
N GLY A 260 -29.55 29.27 -14.82
CA GLY A 260 -28.71 29.76 -15.93
C GLY A 260 -27.47 30.54 -15.45
N ASP A 261 -26.46 30.65 -16.33
CA ASP A 261 -25.14 31.28 -16.08
C ASP A 261 -25.26 32.77 -15.67
N ARG A 262 -25.66 33.04 -14.44
CA ARG A 262 -25.80 34.42 -13.94
C ARG A 262 -25.15 34.59 -12.57
N VAL A 263 -24.41 35.67 -12.45
CA VAL A 263 -23.86 36.14 -11.17
C VAL A 263 -24.75 37.26 -10.67
N VAL A 264 -25.24 37.13 -9.43
CA VAL A 264 -26.11 38.17 -8.83
C VAL A 264 -25.34 38.88 -7.72
N GLY A 265 -25.19 40.19 -7.85
CA GLY A 265 -24.68 41.03 -6.77
C GLY A 265 -25.83 41.50 -5.85
N PRO A 266 -25.51 41.91 -4.60
CA PRO A 266 -26.49 42.17 -3.55
C PRO A 266 -27.49 43.34 -3.86
N THR A 267 -27.21 44.16 -4.82
CA THR A 267 -28.05 45.35 -5.14
C THR A 267 -28.14 45.69 -6.61
N GLY A 268 -27.83 44.79 -7.55
CA GLY A 268 -27.81 45.08 -8.98
C GLY A 268 -28.53 44.08 -9.89
N PRO A 269 -28.85 44.41 -11.15
CA PRO A 269 -29.37 43.46 -12.09
C PRO A 269 -28.39 42.36 -12.40
N SER A 270 -28.90 41.12 -12.52
CA SER A 270 -28.06 39.94 -12.88
C SER A 270 -27.40 40.15 -14.25
N LEU A 271 -26.06 39.99 -14.30
CA LEU A 271 -25.32 40.05 -15.55
C LEU A 271 -25.18 38.63 -16.14
N PRO A 272 -25.39 38.45 -17.45
CA PRO A 272 -25.12 37.18 -18.10
C PRO A 272 -23.59 36.88 -18.10
N ALA A 273 -23.23 35.64 -17.99
CA ALA A 273 -21.82 35.21 -17.85
C ALA A 273 -20.90 35.59 -19.02
N ASP A 274 -21.45 35.80 -20.21
CA ASP A 274 -20.77 36.28 -21.40
C ASP A 274 -20.40 37.76 -21.33
N ALA A 275 -21.07 38.55 -20.52
CA ALA A 275 -20.73 39.96 -20.28
C ALA A 275 -19.41 40.13 -19.49
N LEU A 276 -19.03 39.14 -18.72
CA LEU A 276 -17.78 39.12 -17.96
C LEU A 276 -16.53 38.81 -18.84
N ARG A 277 -16.76 38.33 -20.07
CA ARG A 277 -15.67 38.02 -21.02
C ARG A 277 -15.24 39.24 -21.87
N ARG A 278 -15.89 40.35 -21.74
CA ARG A 278 -15.51 41.58 -22.50
C ARG A 278 -14.53 42.39 -21.69
N THR A 279 -13.42 42.78 -22.34
CA THR A 279 -12.35 43.62 -21.80
C THR A 279 -12.77 44.98 -21.27
N ASP A 280 -14.04 45.37 -21.48
CA ASP A 280 -14.60 46.66 -21.09
C ASP A 280 -15.48 46.60 -19.85
N CYS A 281 -15.55 45.43 -19.16
CA CYS A 281 -16.29 45.30 -17.93
C CYS A 281 -15.47 45.89 -16.75
N PRO A 282 -16.02 46.87 -16.01
CA PRO A 282 -15.28 47.50 -14.88
C PRO A 282 -15.12 46.55 -13.69
N VAL A 283 -15.65 45.36 -13.76
CA VAL A 283 -15.49 44.27 -12.79
C VAL A 283 -14.60 43.22 -13.43
N ALA A 284 -13.32 43.43 -13.45
CA ALA A 284 -12.38 42.36 -13.77
C ALA A 284 -11.98 41.70 -12.44
N PRO A 285 -11.83 40.62 -12.37
CA PRO A 285 -12.27 39.32 -12.03
C PRO A 285 -11.38 38.63 -11.01
N GLU A 286 -11.88 37.99 -10.08
CA GLU A 286 -11.64 36.62 -9.68
C GLU A 286 -12.76 36.12 -8.79
N LEU A 287 -13.80 35.77 -9.39
CA LEU A 287 -14.86 34.99 -8.75
C LEU A 287 -14.66 33.52 -9.11
N PHE A 288 -14.87 32.63 -8.17
CA PHE A 288 -15.00 31.23 -8.48
C PHE A 288 -16.23 31.03 -9.37
N ARG A 289 -16.03 30.54 -10.57
CA ARG A 289 -17.08 30.18 -11.50
C ARG A 289 -17.33 28.69 -11.42
N LEU A 290 -18.55 28.31 -11.04
CA LEU A 290 -19.04 26.97 -11.19
C LEU A 290 -19.74 26.90 -12.54
N ALA A 291 -19.10 26.26 -13.55
CA ALA A 291 -19.74 25.89 -14.80
C ALA A 291 -20.13 24.42 -14.71
N GLY A 292 -21.39 24.13 -14.86
CA GLY A 292 -21.92 22.77 -14.95
C GLY A 292 -21.59 22.08 -16.27
#